data_6011bc56e9bd6c4eb235c7c545291004
#
_entry.id   6011bc56e9bd6c4eb235c7c545291004
#
_cell.length_a   1.000
_cell.length_b   1.000
_cell.length_c   1.000
_cell.angle_alpha   90.00
_cell.angle_beta   90.00
_cell.angle_gamma   90.00
#
_symmetry.space_group_name_H-M   'P 1'
#
loop_
_entity.id
_entity.type
_entity.pdbx_description
1 polymer ?
#
loop_
_entity_poly.entity_id
_entity_poly.type
_entity_poly.pdbx_seq_one_letter_code
_entity_poly.pdbx_strand_id
1 'polypeptide(L)'
;MDDIVIDTHIVIWYFADPHQLSVTAETAIDSAEANETIYVSSITIVELIYLIEKSKIPADVLISLRNALDDRTTAFRLVELSREISDEVENISRLTVPDMSDRIIAATALHLDLPLVTKDHKIQKLQSIQTIW
;
A
#
# COMPACT_ATOMS: atom_id res chain seq x y z
N MET A 1 9.98 3.41 -15.49
CA MET A 1 8.79 3.47 -14.64
C MET A 1 8.65 2.14 -13.95
N ASP A 2 8.32 2.16 -12.70
CA ASP A 2 8.40 0.97 -11.86
C ASP A 2 7.04 0.46 -11.46
N ASP A 3 6.97 -0.85 -11.18
CA ASP A 3 5.92 -1.37 -10.31
C ASP A 3 5.99 -0.63 -8.98
N ILE A 4 4.88 -0.52 -8.29
CA ILE A 4 4.81 0.18 -7.01
C ILE A 4 4.05 -0.65 -5.99
N VAL A 5 4.32 -0.38 -4.72
CA VAL A 5 3.48 -0.82 -3.60
C VAL A 5 2.75 0.42 -3.08
N ILE A 6 1.49 0.28 -2.74
CA ILE A 6 0.72 1.38 -2.15
C ILE A 6 0.26 0.99 -0.75
N ASP A 7 0.27 1.95 0.19
CA ASP A 7 -0.17 1.68 1.55
C ASP A 7 -1.70 1.80 1.68
N THR A 8 -2.21 1.48 2.86
CA THR A 8 -3.66 1.42 3.11
C THR A 8 -4.35 2.77 2.87
N HIS A 9 -3.77 3.88 3.31
CA HIS A 9 -4.38 5.20 3.10
C HIS A 9 -4.40 5.58 1.63
N ILE A 10 -3.39 5.18 0.86
CA ILE A 10 -3.38 5.41 -0.58
C ILE A 10 -4.51 4.65 -1.25
N VAL A 11 -4.76 3.40 -0.85
CA VAL A 11 -5.92 2.62 -1.34
C VAL A 11 -7.22 3.35 -1.04
N ILE A 12 -7.39 3.84 0.19
CA ILE A 12 -8.59 4.56 0.61
C ILE A 12 -8.79 5.80 -0.26
N TRP A 13 -7.76 6.62 -0.40
CA TRP A 13 -7.87 7.86 -1.16
C TRP A 13 -8.07 7.61 -2.65
N TYR A 14 -7.40 6.61 -3.20
CA TYR A 14 -7.56 6.26 -4.61
C TYR A 14 -9.03 5.94 -4.94
N PHE A 15 -9.70 5.16 -4.11
CA PHE A 15 -11.08 4.74 -4.37
C PHE A 15 -12.14 5.69 -3.83
N ALA A 16 -11.88 6.43 -2.76
CA ALA A 16 -12.89 7.24 -2.07
C ALA A 16 -12.66 8.75 -2.14
N ASP A 17 -11.41 9.20 -2.21
CA ASP A 17 -11.10 10.63 -2.16
C ASP A 17 -9.76 10.94 -2.86
N PRO A 18 -9.72 10.88 -4.19
CA PRO A 18 -8.48 11.09 -4.95
C PRO A 18 -7.83 12.45 -4.73
N HIS A 19 -8.57 13.45 -4.26
CA HIS A 19 -8.03 14.77 -3.96
C HIS A 19 -6.99 14.77 -2.84
N GLN A 20 -6.97 13.73 -2.02
CA GLN A 20 -5.97 13.57 -0.97
C GLN A 20 -4.60 13.17 -1.51
N LEU A 21 -4.53 12.65 -2.73
CA LEU A 21 -3.26 12.23 -3.34
C LEU A 21 -2.45 13.44 -3.79
N SER A 22 -1.15 13.42 -3.51
CA SER A 22 -0.25 14.41 -4.09
C SER A 22 -0.14 14.22 -5.61
N VAL A 23 0.32 15.25 -6.31
CA VAL A 23 0.55 15.16 -7.76
C VAL A 23 1.58 14.07 -8.07
N THR A 24 2.62 13.97 -7.25
CA THR A 24 3.66 12.94 -7.41
C THR A 24 3.09 11.53 -7.23
N ALA A 25 2.30 11.31 -6.18
CA ALA A 25 1.65 10.03 -5.93
C ALA A 25 0.69 9.66 -7.05
N GLU A 26 -0.16 10.60 -7.46
CA GLU A 26 -1.11 10.39 -8.56
C GLU A 26 -0.39 10.02 -9.85
N THR A 27 0.69 10.71 -10.19
CA THR A 27 1.49 10.43 -11.38
C THR A 27 2.08 9.02 -11.33
N ALA A 28 2.62 8.59 -10.18
CA ALA A 28 3.17 7.25 -10.02
C ALA A 28 2.10 6.18 -10.18
N ILE A 29 0.93 6.41 -9.60
CA ILE A 29 -0.20 5.47 -9.70
C ILE A 29 -0.71 5.39 -11.14
N ASP A 30 -0.92 6.52 -11.80
CA ASP A 30 -1.40 6.56 -13.19
C ASP A 30 -0.43 5.83 -14.13
N SER A 31 0.87 6.04 -13.93
CA SER A 31 1.90 5.36 -14.71
C SER A 31 1.87 3.84 -14.49
N ALA A 32 1.78 3.40 -13.24
CA ALA A 32 1.72 1.98 -12.92
C ALA A 32 0.42 1.35 -13.45
N GLU A 33 -0.69 2.07 -13.34
CA GLU A 33 -1.99 1.61 -13.85
C GLU A 33 -1.97 1.38 -15.36
N ALA A 34 -1.26 2.23 -16.09
CA ALA A 34 -1.20 2.15 -17.54
C ALA A 34 -0.26 1.06 -18.04
N ASN A 35 0.89 0.85 -17.40
CA ASN A 35 1.98 0.05 -17.98
C ASN A 35 2.64 -0.94 -17.02
N GLU A 36 2.37 -0.85 -15.72
CA GLU A 36 3.10 -1.60 -14.71
C GLU A 36 2.13 -2.32 -13.77
N THR A 37 2.56 -2.60 -12.54
CA THR A 37 1.75 -3.28 -11.52
C THR A 37 1.67 -2.46 -10.26
N ILE A 38 0.47 -2.44 -9.66
CA ILE A 38 0.20 -1.83 -8.35
C ILE A 38 0.00 -2.96 -7.34
N TYR A 39 0.96 -3.13 -6.45
CA TYR A 39 0.90 -4.16 -5.41
C TYR A 39 0.25 -3.63 -4.14
N VAL A 40 -0.63 -4.44 -3.57
CA VAL A 40 -1.32 -4.16 -2.31
C VAL A 40 -1.05 -5.32 -1.36
N SER A 41 -0.56 -5.02 -0.17
CA SER A 41 -0.35 -6.02 0.87
C SER A 41 -1.68 -6.57 1.37
N SER A 42 -1.72 -7.87 1.66
CA SER A 42 -2.91 -8.49 2.25
C SER A 42 -3.28 -7.88 3.60
N ILE A 43 -2.34 -7.29 4.34
CA ILE A 43 -2.66 -6.58 5.60
C ILE A 43 -3.57 -5.38 5.36
N THR A 44 -3.53 -4.78 4.17
CA THR A 44 -4.42 -3.69 3.80
C THR A 44 -5.89 -4.14 3.85
N ILE A 45 -6.18 -5.34 3.39
CA ILE A 45 -7.56 -5.89 3.47
C ILE A 45 -8.01 -5.95 4.93
N VAL A 46 -7.14 -6.43 5.82
CA VAL A 46 -7.44 -6.53 7.26
C VAL A 46 -7.69 -5.15 7.85
N GLU A 47 -6.85 -4.17 7.52
CA GLU A 47 -7.01 -2.79 8.00
C GLU A 47 -8.30 -2.15 7.48
N LEU A 48 -8.64 -2.36 6.21
CA LEU A 48 -9.88 -1.82 5.63
C LEU A 48 -11.11 -2.40 6.34
N ILE A 49 -11.11 -3.71 6.61
CA ILE A 49 -12.20 -4.36 7.36
C ILE A 49 -12.35 -3.69 8.73
N TYR A 50 -11.25 -3.51 9.45
CA TYR A 50 -11.25 -2.87 10.77
C TYR A 50 -11.80 -1.44 10.71
N LEU A 51 -11.35 -0.64 9.73
CA LEU A 51 -11.79 0.76 9.59
C LEU A 51 -13.28 0.85 9.21
N ILE A 52 -13.77 -0.08 8.39
CA ILE A 52 -15.19 -0.15 8.04
C ILE A 52 -16.02 -0.52 9.28
N GLU A 53 -15.56 -1.50 10.06
CA GLU A 53 -16.24 -1.90 11.29
C GLU A 53 -16.33 -0.76 12.31
N LYS A 54 -15.34 0.13 12.30
CA LYS A 54 -15.31 1.33 13.14
C LYS A 54 -16.02 2.53 12.51
N SER A 55 -16.67 2.35 11.39
CA SER A 55 -17.35 3.43 10.65
C SER A 55 -16.44 4.60 10.27
N LYS A 56 -15.15 4.31 10.04
CA LYS A 56 -14.15 5.32 9.66
C LYS A 56 -14.08 5.56 8.17
N ILE A 57 -14.43 4.56 7.36
CA ILE A 57 -14.43 4.64 5.90
C ILE A 57 -15.67 3.91 5.36
N PRO A 58 -16.11 4.24 4.13
CA PRO A 58 -17.24 3.54 3.52
C PRO A 58 -16.86 2.13 3.09
N ALA A 59 -17.82 1.22 3.14
CA ALA A 59 -17.63 -0.18 2.71
C ALA A 59 -17.24 -0.28 1.23
N ASP A 60 -17.60 0.71 0.42
CA ASP A 60 -17.32 0.74 -1.03
C ASP A 60 -15.84 0.64 -1.34
N VAL A 61 -14.96 1.14 -0.46
CA VAL A 61 -13.51 1.07 -0.66
C VAL A 61 -13.05 -0.39 -0.77
N LEU A 62 -13.50 -1.24 0.15
CA LEU A 62 -13.12 -2.65 0.14
C LEU A 62 -13.75 -3.39 -1.04
N ILE A 63 -15.00 -3.08 -1.38
CA ILE A 63 -15.67 -3.65 -2.55
C ILE A 63 -14.87 -3.32 -3.81
N SER A 64 -14.49 -2.05 -3.98
CA SER A 64 -13.73 -1.59 -5.13
C SER A 64 -12.34 -2.24 -5.20
N LEU A 65 -11.65 -2.37 -4.07
CA LEU A 65 -10.35 -3.03 -4.04
C LEU A 65 -10.47 -4.50 -4.43
N ARG A 66 -11.44 -5.23 -3.86
CA ARG A 66 -11.65 -6.63 -4.20
C ARG A 66 -11.96 -6.83 -5.67
N ASN A 67 -12.81 -5.98 -6.23
CA ASN A 67 -13.12 -6.03 -7.66
C ASN A 67 -11.87 -5.80 -8.51
N ALA A 68 -11.03 -4.83 -8.14
CA ALA A 68 -9.80 -4.55 -8.86
C ALA A 68 -8.80 -5.73 -8.77
N LEU A 69 -8.68 -6.36 -7.60
CA LEU A 69 -7.81 -7.50 -7.39
C LEU A 69 -8.28 -8.76 -8.13
N ASP A 70 -9.59 -8.94 -8.24
CA ASP A 70 -10.19 -10.11 -8.90
C ASP A 70 -10.21 -9.98 -10.43
N ASP A 71 -10.16 -8.77 -10.94
CA ASP A 71 -10.14 -8.48 -12.37
C ASP A 71 -8.69 -8.45 -12.87
N ARG A 72 -8.30 -9.47 -13.63
CA ARG A 72 -6.93 -9.62 -14.12
C ARG A 72 -6.54 -8.59 -15.19
N THR A 73 -7.49 -7.83 -15.70
CA THR A 73 -7.20 -6.75 -16.66
C THR A 73 -6.71 -5.48 -16.00
N THR A 74 -6.88 -5.35 -14.67
CA THR A 74 -6.36 -4.21 -13.92
C THR A 74 -4.88 -4.39 -13.58
N ALA A 75 -4.23 -3.30 -13.18
CA ALA A 75 -2.85 -3.32 -12.71
C ALA A 75 -2.70 -3.81 -11.26
N PHE A 76 -3.81 -3.97 -10.52
CA PHE A 76 -3.78 -4.33 -9.10
C PHE A 76 -3.46 -5.80 -8.88
N ARG A 77 -2.51 -6.05 -7.96
CA ARG A 77 -2.14 -7.42 -7.55
C ARG A 77 -1.94 -7.47 -6.04
N LEU A 78 -2.47 -8.51 -5.42
CA LEU A 78 -2.31 -8.74 -4.00
C LEU A 78 -0.95 -9.39 -3.72
N VAL A 79 -0.29 -8.91 -2.65
CA VAL A 79 0.90 -9.57 -2.10
C VAL A 79 0.53 -10.15 -0.74
N GLU A 80 0.50 -11.46 -0.65
CA GLU A 80 0.18 -12.13 0.60
C GLU A 80 1.33 -12.00 1.60
N LEU A 81 0.99 -11.95 2.88
CA LEU A 81 1.98 -11.96 3.96
C LEU A 81 2.61 -13.36 4.04
N SER A 82 3.68 -13.53 3.30
CA SER A 82 4.44 -14.78 3.25
C SER A 82 5.40 -14.91 4.44
N ARG A 83 6.02 -16.08 4.57
CA ARG A 83 7.10 -16.28 5.54
C ARG A 83 8.25 -15.30 5.30
N GLU A 84 8.62 -15.10 4.03
CA GLU A 84 9.73 -14.21 3.64
C GLU A 84 9.46 -12.76 4.03
N ILE A 85 8.25 -12.26 3.77
CA ILE A 85 7.87 -10.89 4.15
C ILE A 85 7.76 -10.77 5.67
N SER A 86 7.23 -11.81 6.33
CA SER A 86 7.13 -11.83 7.78
C SER A 86 8.51 -11.71 8.44
N ASP A 87 9.50 -12.41 7.92
CA ASP A 87 10.88 -12.31 8.40
C ASP A 87 11.48 -10.92 8.12
N GLU A 88 11.12 -10.31 6.99
CA GLU A 88 11.61 -9.00 6.59
C GLU A 88 11.13 -7.87 7.53
N VAL A 89 10.06 -8.08 8.28
CA VAL A 89 9.57 -7.13 9.29
C VAL A 89 10.66 -6.82 10.32
N GLU A 90 11.53 -7.80 10.61
CA GLU A 90 12.66 -7.63 11.53
C GLU A 90 13.61 -6.51 11.07
N ASN A 91 13.68 -6.26 9.76
CA ASN A 91 14.54 -5.24 9.16
C ASN A 91 13.90 -3.85 9.11
N ILE A 92 12.64 -3.73 9.54
CA ILE A 92 11.95 -2.43 9.64
C ILE A 92 11.99 -1.98 11.10
N SER A 93 12.68 -0.88 11.36
CA SER A 93 12.86 -0.37 12.71
C SER A 93 11.53 -0.06 13.41
N ARG A 94 11.27 -0.73 14.54
CA ARG A 94 10.11 -0.46 15.38
C ARG A 94 10.17 0.95 15.98
N LEU A 95 11.34 1.48 16.22
CA LEU A 95 11.48 2.84 16.75
C LEU A 95 11.06 3.89 15.72
N THR A 96 11.33 3.63 14.46
CA THR A 96 10.96 4.54 13.36
C THR A 96 9.51 4.34 12.96
N VAL A 97 9.08 3.08 12.81
CA VAL A 97 7.73 2.72 12.38
C VAL A 97 7.13 1.77 13.43
N PRO A 98 6.48 2.32 14.47
CA PRO A 98 5.97 1.48 15.58
C PRO A 98 4.71 0.70 15.24
N ASP A 99 3.88 1.15 14.29
CA ASP A 99 2.64 0.48 13.91
C ASP A 99 2.93 -0.80 13.14
N MET A 100 2.33 -1.91 13.56
CA MET A 100 2.61 -3.22 12.98
C MET A 100 2.17 -3.32 11.52
N SER A 101 1.00 -2.79 11.18
CA SER A 101 0.51 -2.82 9.80
C SER A 101 1.43 -2.04 8.87
N ASP A 102 1.91 -0.88 9.31
CA ASP A 102 2.86 -0.07 8.55
C ASP A 102 4.19 -0.78 8.37
N ARG A 103 4.66 -1.50 9.40
CA ARG A 103 5.88 -2.30 9.30
C ARG A 103 5.75 -3.42 8.28
N ILE A 104 4.61 -4.07 8.24
CA ILE A 104 4.33 -5.16 7.28
C ILE A 104 4.31 -4.59 5.86
N ILE A 105 3.68 -3.45 5.64
CA ILE A 105 3.63 -2.80 4.33
C ILE A 105 5.04 -2.38 3.89
N ALA A 106 5.81 -1.77 4.79
CA ALA A 106 7.19 -1.40 4.51
C ALA A 106 8.05 -2.64 4.21
N ALA A 107 7.89 -3.72 4.97
CA ALA A 107 8.58 -4.98 4.72
C ALA A 107 8.22 -5.58 3.36
N THR A 108 6.98 -5.42 2.93
CA THR A 108 6.52 -5.86 1.61
C THR A 108 7.29 -5.12 0.51
N ALA A 109 7.38 -3.80 0.61
CA ALA A 109 8.12 -2.98 -0.34
C ALA A 109 9.61 -3.33 -0.34
N LEU A 110 10.19 -3.53 0.84
CA LEU A 110 11.59 -3.93 0.98
C LEU A 110 11.85 -5.29 0.31
N HIS A 111 11.00 -6.27 0.57
CA HIS A 111 11.13 -7.61 0.00
C HIS A 111 11.03 -7.61 -1.53
N LEU A 112 10.11 -6.83 -2.06
CA LEU A 112 9.91 -6.72 -3.52
C LEU A 112 10.93 -5.79 -4.17
N ASP A 113 11.69 -5.05 -3.38
CA ASP A 113 12.61 -4.02 -3.87
C ASP A 113 11.89 -3.00 -4.77
N LEU A 114 10.74 -2.53 -4.30
CA LEU A 114 9.89 -1.60 -5.03
C LEU A 114 9.63 -0.34 -4.20
N PRO A 115 9.41 0.80 -4.87
CA PRO A 115 9.02 2.02 -4.16
C PRO A 115 7.62 1.87 -3.54
N LEU A 116 7.45 2.50 -2.37
CA LEU A 116 6.20 2.54 -1.64
C LEU A 116 5.57 3.93 -1.74
N VAL A 117 4.36 4.01 -2.27
CA VAL A 117 3.59 5.26 -2.28
C VAL A 117 2.93 5.39 -0.92
N THR A 118 3.31 6.43 -0.18
CA THR A 118 2.83 6.67 1.18
C THR A 118 2.98 8.13 1.57
N LYS A 119 2.00 8.66 2.32
CA LYS A 119 2.09 9.97 2.96
C LYS A 119 2.65 9.86 4.38
N ASP A 120 2.80 8.66 4.91
CA ASP A 120 3.22 8.46 6.30
C ASP A 120 4.65 8.94 6.52
N HIS A 121 4.81 9.97 7.38
CA HIS A 121 6.12 10.57 7.65
C HIS A 121 7.09 9.61 8.34
N LYS A 122 6.58 8.66 9.11
CA LYS A 122 7.41 7.68 9.80
C LYS A 122 8.00 6.69 8.81
N ILE A 123 7.18 6.21 7.88
CA ILE A 123 7.65 5.31 6.81
C ILE A 123 8.66 6.05 5.93
N GLN A 124 8.42 7.32 5.61
CA GLN A 124 9.31 8.12 4.79
C GLN A 124 10.70 8.31 5.40
N LYS A 125 10.84 8.14 6.72
CA LYS A 125 12.14 8.20 7.40
C LYS A 125 12.98 6.95 7.24
N LEU A 126 12.40 5.85 6.78
CA LEU A 126 13.16 4.63 6.52
C LEU A 126 14.11 4.87 5.35
N GLN A 127 15.37 4.45 5.53
CA GLN A 127 16.39 4.58 4.48
C GLN A 127 16.48 3.34 3.60
N SER A 128 15.92 2.23 4.06
CA SER A 128 15.99 0.94 3.37
C SER A 128 15.02 0.80 2.20
N ILE A 129 14.03 1.66 2.10
CA ILE A 129 13.04 1.66 1.03
C ILE A 129 12.92 3.05 0.40
N GLN A 130 12.55 3.08 -0.87
CA GLN A 130 12.20 4.31 -1.56
C GLN A 130 10.73 4.60 -1.33
N THR A 131 10.39 5.84 -0.99
CA THR A 131 9.00 6.27 -0.85
C THR A 131 8.66 7.33 -1.88
N ILE A 132 7.39 7.37 -2.26
CA ILE A 132 6.85 8.34 -3.23
C ILE A 132 5.70 9.08 -2.57
N TRP A 133 5.81 10.40 -2.56
CA TRP A 133 4.71 11.28 -2.15
C TRP A 133 4.84 12.68 -2.74
#